data_fde5829c1d64189e8b65610d8be79695
#
_entry.id   fde5829c1d64189e8b65610d8be79695
#
_cell.length_a   1.000
_cell.length_b   1.000
_cell.length_c   1.000
_cell.angle_alpha   90.00
_cell.angle_beta   90.00
_cell.angle_gamma   90.00
#
_symmetry.space_group_name_H-M   'P 1'
#
loop_
_entity.id
_entity.type
_entity.pdbx_description
1 polymer ?
#
loop_
_entity_poly.entity_id
_entity_poly.type
_entity_poly.pdbx_seq_one_letter_code
_entity_poly.pdbx_strand_id
1 'polypeptide(L)'
;NTIIECSQYFNEYKPDYDPAAKAVSYPSGYESICAAFDNGIADDTWTQILAGIGLEPIPNHRYGKDDRFKAFRRTESSSPGISAKVYYRTKRVMIFSASMHDYPNWHNKHEYPVWSLPPSFVLFYQHGRDWNKALETMRIIADSQGIELETPFTTDFPLHVFPDEIRRSIIDVCNARSLAPQFVATAGLWTVSSLAGCRYTSDFNGEGKNILFCLMSGPVSVGKTPAFKVMCDTPLQNIYKQYDRDFEAATKDWEERREQAVTNKQVKVGPKPRRYLPISNDGTTEGYISKSMFQRNGIGVYQDEAETIFNAGSFKNNNDSISFFTQAFSGGRTTQIRADEQNERVVPNLNLNLLMGTQPGRLKNIFTEDRLASGFASRFLIVESGYIELRTDTDPFSAKKEMCEQWRMLVSYLFRQGAEYNSGLVEETRVEMTEGAKALYRRYYREILEAANARIKTRAESYILGTEAKMSTYFPRLTQIIAILHDPRQPVITEQHVQYGWELYRYYCESTI
;
A
#
# COMPACT_ATOMS: atom_id res chain seq x y z
N ASN A 1 12.00 -54.08 24.20
CA ASN A 1 12.89 -53.25 25.03
C ASN A 1 12.92 -51.78 24.54
N THR A 2 12.97 -51.53 23.24
CA THR A 2 13.07 -50.16 22.69
C THR A 2 11.85 -49.29 23.01
N ILE A 3 10.63 -49.86 23.09
CA ILE A 3 9.40 -49.14 23.38
C ILE A 3 9.33 -48.77 24.90
N ILE A 4 9.85 -49.64 25.75
CA ILE A 4 9.89 -49.40 27.20
C ILE A 4 10.97 -48.38 27.53
N GLU A 5 12.11 -48.42 26.87
CA GLU A 5 13.18 -47.42 27.04
C GLU A 5 12.74 -46.02 26.53
N CYS A 6 12.03 -45.92 25.41
CA CYS A 6 11.44 -44.66 24.97
C CYS A 6 10.42 -44.14 25.95
N SER A 7 9.57 -45.00 26.54
CA SER A 7 8.56 -44.59 27.51
C SER A 7 9.17 -44.15 28.84
N GLN A 8 10.24 -44.79 29.28
CA GLN A 8 10.99 -44.39 30.49
C GLN A 8 11.74 -43.07 30.27
N TYR A 9 12.36 -42.92 29.12
CA TYR A 9 13.04 -41.66 28.75
C TYR A 9 12.10 -40.46 28.77
N PHE A 10 10.86 -40.63 28.36
CA PHE A 10 9.84 -39.58 28.42
C PHE A 10 9.22 -39.38 29.83
N ASN A 11 9.31 -40.35 30.72
CA ASN A 11 8.83 -40.21 32.10
C ASN A 11 9.86 -39.60 33.05
N GLU A 12 11.15 -39.77 32.75
CA GLU A 12 12.25 -39.21 33.53
C GLU A 12 12.66 -37.79 33.07
N TYR A 13 12.27 -37.39 31.87
CA TYR A 13 12.51 -36.05 31.40
C TYR A 13 11.53 -35.09 32.07
N LYS A 14 11.93 -34.52 33.18
CA LYS A 14 11.42 -33.23 33.64
C LYS A 14 12.03 -32.18 32.73
N PRO A 15 11.27 -31.58 31.81
CA PRO A 15 11.84 -30.50 31.09
C PRO A 15 11.98 -29.32 32.04
N ASP A 16 13.17 -28.77 32.20
CA ASP A 16 13.38 -27.36 32.40
C ASP A 16 12.90 -26.61 31.11
N TYR A 17 11.75 -27.03 30.63
CA TYR A 17 11.15 -26.52 29.41
C TYR A 17 10.13 -25.48 29.84
N ASP A 18 10.56 -24.23 29.79
CA ASP A 18 9.66 -23.11 29.76
C ASP A 18 9.01 -23.08 28.35
N PRO A 19 7.72 -23.42 28.20
CA PRO A 19 7.03 -23.31 26.91
C PRO A 19 7.00 -21.89 26.33
N ALA A 20 7.29 -20.89 27.15
CA ALA A 20 7.44 -19.50 26.71
C ALA A 20 8.82 -19.19 26.11
N ALA A 21 9.84 -20.04 26.33
CA ALA A 21 11.22 -19.74 25.96
C ALA A 21 11.53 -19.82 24.45
N LYS A 22 10.61 -20.37 23.62
CA LYS A 22 10.64 -20.26 22.15
C LYS A 22 9.23 -19.97 21.67
N ALA A 23 8.81 -18.73 21.79
CA ALA A 23 7.57 -18.26 21.19
C ALA A 23 7.63 -18.47 19.68
N VAL A 24 6.61 -19.12 19.13
CA VAL A 24 6.37 -19.13 17.69
C VAL A 24 6.19 -17.67 17.30
N SER A 25 7.06 -17.14 16.46
CA SER A 25 6.84 -15.81 15.91
C SER A 25 5.75 -15.94 14.84
N TYR A 26 4.56 -15.48 15.16
CA TYR A 26 3.49 -15.30 14.17
C TYR A 26 3.96 -14.33 13.09
N PRO A 27 3.44 -14.45 11.85
CA PRO A 27 3.79 -13.49 10.82
C PRO A 27 3.35 -12.08 11.25
N SER A 28 4.17 -11.09 10.92
CA SER A 28 3.91 -9.70 11.27
C SER A 28 2.53 -9.24 10.80
N GLY A 29 1.73 -8.73 11.73
CA GLY A 29 0.35 -8.29 11.48
C GLY A 29 -0.74 -9.34 11.74
N TYR A 30 -0.37 -10.58 12.09
CA TYR A 30 -1.34 -11.65 12.39
C TYR A 30 -1.21 -12.21 13.81
N GLU A 31 -0.33 -11.61 14.62
CA GLU A 31 -0.03 -12.10 15.96
C GLU A 31 -1.28 -12.16 16.85
N SER A 32 -2.09 -11.09 16.87
CA SER A 32 -3.28 -11.02 17.69
C SER A 32 -4.35 -12.02 17.26
N ILE A 33 -4.54 -12.19 15.95
CA ILE A 33 -5.53 -13.12 15.38
C ILE A 33 -5.16 -14.56 15.66
N CYS A 34 -3.92 -14.92 15.35
CA CYS A 34 -3.44 -16.27 15.62
C CYS A 34 -3.51 -16.57 17.13
N ALA A 35 -3.15 -15.63 17.98
CA ALA A 35 -3.24 -15.78 19.44
C ALA A 35 -4.69 -15.90 19.92
N ALA A 36 -5.61 -15.07 19.41
CA ALA A 36 -7.03 -15.15 19.75
C ALA A 36 -7.65 -16.48 19.29
N PHE A 37 -7.35 -16.92 18.08
CA PHE A 37 -7.77 -18.20 17.55
C PHE A 37 -7.21 -19.36 18.38
N ASP A 38 -5.90 -19.40 18.62
CA ASP A 38 -5.23 -20.48 19.33
C ASP A 38 -5.73 -20.63 20.78
N ASN A 39 -6.08 -19.53 21.42
CA ASN A 39 -6.60 -19.53 22.80
C ASN A 39 -8.12 -19.79 22.85
N GLY A 40 -8.87 -19.36 21.83
CA GLY A 40 -10.34 -19.37 21.82
C GLY A 40 -10.97 -20.69 21.40
N ILE A 41 -10.33 -21.47 20.51
CA ILE A 41 -10.94 -22.66 19.94
C ILE A 41 -11.23 -23.75 20.99
N ALA A 42 -12.38 -24.42 20.83
CA ALA A 42 -12.77 -25.52 21.69
C ALA A 42 -11.92 -26.78 21.44
N ASP A 43 -11.79 -27.63 22.47
CA ASP A 43 -10.99 -28.86 22.39
C ASP A 43 -11.49 -29.83 21.30
N ASP A 44 -12.80 -29.89 21.07
CA ASP A 44 -13.37 -30.73 20.01
C ASP A 44 -13.01 -30.22 18.61
N THR A 45 -12.98 -28.93 18.41
CA THR A 45 -12.54 -28.31 17.15
C THR A 45 -11.05 -28.53 16.93
N TRP A 46 -10.26 -28.42 17.98
CA TRP A 46 -8.84 -28.74 17.92
C TRP A 46 -8.64 -30.20 17.45
N THR A 47 -9.48 -31.13 17.97
CA THR A 47 -9.48 -32.52 17.50
C THR A 47 -9.87 -32.65 16.03
N GLN A 48 -10.83 -31.85 15.53
CA GLN A 48 -11.20 -31.84 14.10
C GLN A 48 -10.08 -31.31 13.20
N ILE A 49 -9.39 -30.26 13.60
CA ILE A 49 -8.21 -29.75 12.87
C ILE A 49 -7.16 -30.85 12.74
N LEU A 50 -6.90 -31.59 13.80
CA LEU A 50 -5.95 -32.70 13.78
C LEU A 50 -6.41 -33.86 12.91
N ALA A 51 -7.71 -34.15 12.87
CA ALA A 51 -8.28 -35.12 11.95
C ALA A 51 -8.04 -34.74 10.48
N GLY A 52 -8.11 -33.45 10.17
CA GLY A 52 -7.82 -32.90 8.82
C GLY A 52 -6.38 -33.14 8.36
N ILE A 53 -5.44 -33.39 9.27
CA ILE A 53 -4.04 -33.77 8.96
C ILE A 53 -3.78 -35.27 9.19
N GLY A 54 -4.81 -36.08 9.28
CA GLY A 54 -4.73 -37.55 9.40
C GLY A 54 -4.35 -38.05 10.79
N LEU A 55 -4.68 -37.31 11.85
CA LEU A 55 -4.49 -37.71 13.24
C LEU A 55 -5.82 -37.97 13.91
N GLU A 56 -6.02 -39.16 14.49
CA GLU A 56 -7.21 -39.52 15.25
C GLU A 56 -6.88 -39.77 16.73
N PRO A 57 -7.78 -39.42 17.65
CA PRO A 57 -7.55 -39.64 19.07
C PRO A 57 -7.54 -41.16 19.37
N ILE A 58 -6.63 -41.58 20.25
CA ILE A 58 -6.56 -42.95 20.74
C ILE A 58 -7.56 -43.07 21.91
N PRO A 59 -8.67 -43.87 21.77
CA PRO A 59 -9.63 -44.06 22.83
C PRO A 59 -9.00 -44.70 24.07
N ASN A 60 -9.38 -44.25 25.27
CA ASN A 60 -9.00 -44.86 26.56
C ASN A 60 -7.47 -44.98 26.79
N HIS A 61 -6.70 -44.05 26.24
CA HIS A 61 -5.25 -44.08 26.43
C HIS A 61 -4.89 -43.76 27.88
N ARG A 62 -4.63 -44.82 28.67
CA ARG A 62 -4.22 -44.75 30.09
C ARG A 62 -2.68 -44.65 30.19
N TYR A 63 -2.07 -43.56 29.71
CA TYR A 63 -0.66 -43.29 30.01
C TYR A 63 -0.56 -42.06 30.90
N GLY A 64 -0.24 -42.36 32.18
CA GLY A 64 0.07 -41.38 33.22
C GLY A 64 -1.17 -40.90 34.00
N LYS A 65 -0.97 -40.64 35.28
CA LYS A 65 -1.96 -40.05 36.23
C LYS A 65 -2.28 -38.58 35.92
N ASP A 66 -1.93 -38.08 34.74
CA ASP A 66 -2.03 -36.69 34.36
C ASP A 66 -2.93 -36.53 33.15
N ASP A 67 -4.11 -35.91 33.34
CA ASP A 67 -5.04 -35.48 32.28
C ASP A 67 -4.49 -34.34 31.41
N ARG A 68 -3.16 -34.21 31.31
CA ARG A 68 -2.50 -33.07 30.70
C ARG A 68 -2.45 -33.13 29.17
N PHE A 69 -2.58 -34.33 28.59
CA PHE A 69 -2.55 -34.50 27.14
C PHE A 69 -3.44 -35.62 26.65
N LYS A 70 -3.91 -35.52 25.40
CA LYS A 70 -4.50 -36.64 24.62
C LYS A 70 -3.50 -37.15 23.62
N ALA A 71 -3.46 -38.47 23.44
CA ALA A 71 -2.63 -39.13 22.43
C ALA A 71 -3.42 -39.34 21.14
N PHE A 72 -2.72 -39.16 20.02
CA PHE A 72 -3.25 -39.33 18.68
C PHE A 72 -2.39 -40.33 17.90
N ARG A 73 -3.02 -41.06 16.98
CA ARG A 73 -2.34 -41.91 15.99
C ARG A 73 -2.69 -41.46 14.58
N ARG A 74 -1.92 -41.86 13.61
CA ARG A 74 -2.28 -41.66 12.20
C ARG A 74 -3.40 -42.61 11.81
N THR A 75 -4.38 -42.12 11.05
CA THR A 75 -5.51 -42.90 10.53
C THR A 75 -5.05 -44.04 9.61
N GLU A 76 -3.94 -43.88 8.89
CA GLU A 76 -3.37 -44.86 7.97
C GLU A 76 -2.29 -45.77 8.59
N SER A 77 -2.03 -45.63 9.90
CA SER A 77 -0.96 -46.40 10.53
C SER A 77 -1.43 -47.75 11.02
N SER A 78 -0.81 -48.82 10.56
CA SER A 78 -0.99 -50.17 11.11
C SER A 78 -0.27 -50.38 12.45
N SER A 79 0.54 -49.43 12.89
CA SER A 79 1.27 -49.48 14.15
C SER A 79 0.43 -48.94 15.31
N PRO A 80 0.39 -49.60 16.47
CA PRO A 80 -0.33 -49.14 17.67
C PRO A 80 0.35 -47.95 18.38
N GLY A 81 1.39 -47.37 17.79
CA GLY A 81 2.15 -46.29 18.39
C GLY A 81 1.48 -44.93 18.43
N ILE A 82 1.91 -44.07 19.34
CA ILE A 82 1.49 -42.67 19.42
C ILE A 82 2.20 -41.88 18.32
N SER A 83 1.42 -41.22 17.47
CA SER A 83 1.95 -40.35 16.39
C SER A 83 2.04 -38.89 16.79
N ALA A 84 1.19 -38.46 17.75
CA ALA A 84 1.19 -37.09 18.26
C ALA A 84 0.62 -37.02 19.70
N LYS A 85 1.01 -35.97 20.43
CA LYS A 85 0.42 -35.61 21.74
C LYS A 85 -0.10 -34.18 21.68
N VAL A 86 -1.33 -33.99 22.15
CA VAL A 86 -1.97 -32.66 22.25
C VAL A 86 -2.07 -32.26 23.70
N TYR A 87 -1.57 -31.11 24.00
CA TYR A 87 -1.61 -30.47 25.32
C TYR A 87 -2.70 -29.40 25.31
N TYR A 88 -3.92 -29.73 25.70
CA TYR A 88 -5.07 -28.82 25.64
C TYR A 88 -4.89 -27.56 26.50
N ARG A 89 -4.22 -27.68 27.64
CA ARG A 89 -3.94 -26.51 28.50
C ARG A 89 -3.07 -25.45 27.81
N THR A 90 -2.13 -25.86 26.99
CA THR A 90 -1.22 -24.96 26.26
C THR A 90 -1.61 -24.81 24.80
N LYS A 91 -2.69 -25.48 24.36
CA LYS A 91 -3.17 -25.50 22.97
C LYS A 91 -2.05 -25.81 21.97
N ARG A 92 -1.25 -26.84 22.25
CA ARG A 92 -0.11 -27.21 21.38
C ARG A 92 -0.09 -28.70 21.08
N VAL A 93 0.32 -29.05 19.86
CA VAL A 93 0.54 -30.42 19.43
C VAL A 93 2.02 -30.68 19.20
N MET A 94 2.49 -31.84 19.67
CA MET A 94 3.82 -32.37 19.35
C MET A 94 3.65 -33.59 18.46
N ILE A 95 4.24 -33.58 17.29
CA ILE A 95 4.18 -34.65 16.29
C ILE A 95 5.43 -35.53 16.39
N PHE A 96 5.25 -36.83 16.53
CA PHE A 96 6.34 -37.82 16.65
C PHE A 96 6.51 -38.67 15.38
N SER A 97 5.54 -38.67 14.48
CA SER A 97 5.58 -39.49 13.28
C SER A 97 6.56 -38.96 12.24
N ALA A 98 7.60 -39.74 11.92
CA ALA A 98 8.57 -39.39 10.89
C ALA A 98 7.95 -39.21 9.49
N SER A 99 6.83 -39.87 9.22
CA SER A 99 6.12 -39.78 7.93
C SER A 99 5.30 -38.50 7.77
N MET A 100 5.21 -37.66 8.81
CA MET A 100 4.62 -36.33 8.75
C MET A 100 5.71 -35.26 8.55
N HIS A 101 6.57 -35.47 7.56
CA HIS A 101 7.75 -34.62 7.30
C HIS A 101 7.40 -33.19 6.89
N ASP A 102 6.19 -32.94 6.38
CA ASP A 102 5.70 -31.61 6.02
C ASP A 102 5.40 -30.73 7.23
N TYR A 103 5.37 -31.33 8.43
CA TYR A 103 5.12 -30.66 9.70
C TYR A 103 6.36 -30.69 10.60
N PRO A 104 6.63 -29.62 11.39
CA PRO A 104 7.61 -29.70 12.45
C PRO A 104 7.30 -30.86 13.39
N ASN A 105 8.21 -31.79 13.51
CA ASN A 105 8.07 -32.99 14.34
C ASN A 105 9.38 -33.36 15.04
N TRP A 106 9.31 -34.37 15.91
CA TRP A 106 10.47 -34.79 16.71
C TRP A 106 11.69 -35.19 15.89
N HIS A 107 11.50 -35.78 14.71
CA HIS A 107 12.59 -36.26 13.85
C HIS A 107 13.28 -35.13 13.08
N ASN A 108 12.53 -34.07 12.72
CA ASN A 108 13.05 -32.91 11.98
C ASN A 108 13.22 -31.66 12.86
N LYS A 109 13.25 -31.82 14.21
CA LYS A 109 13.34 -30.72 15.17
C LYS A 109 14.58 -29.82 14.99
N HIS A 110 15.61 -30.29 14.30
CA HIS A 110 16.80 -29.51 13.99
C HIS A 110 16.62 -28.61 12.77
N GLU A 111 15.67 -28.93 11.91
CA GLU A 111 15.33 -28.18 10.70
C GLU A 111 14.32 -27.04 10.99
N TYR A 112 13.52 -27.20 12.04
CA TYR A 112 12.50 -26.24 12.43
C TYR A 112 12.84 -25.57 13.77
N PRO A 113 12.67 -24.23 13.83
CA PRO A 113 12.94 -23.49 15.08
C PRO A 113 11.98 -23.85 16.22
N VAL A 114 10.80 -24.40 15.87
CA VAL A 114 9.76 -24.82 16.81
C VAL A 114 9.23 -26.19 16.39
N TRP A 115 9.18 -27.15 17.31
CA TRP A 115 8.75 -28.53 17.09
C TRP A 115 7.42 -28.87 17.79
N SER A 116 6.76 -27.89 18.43
CA SER A 116 5.38 -27.97 18.93
C SER A 116 4.55 -26.84 18.33
N LEU A 117 3.40 -27.18 17.76
CA LEU A 117 2.58 -26.28 16.95
C LEU A 117 1.30 -25.87 17.68
N PRO A 118 0.93 -24.59 17.69
CA PRO A 118 -0.41 -24.15 18.00
C PRO A 118 -1.38 -24.43 16.84
N PRO A 119 -2.71 -24.35 17.06
CA PRO A 119 -3.73 -24.63 16.03
C PRO A 119 -3.56 -23.84 14.74
N SER A 120 -3.29 -22.55 14.82
CA SER A 120 -3.06 -21.67 13.67
C SER A 120 -1.93 -22.16 12.76
N PHE A 121 -0.82 -22.64 13.35
CA PHE A 121 0.29 -23.19 12.58
C PHE A 121 0.00 -24.56 11.99
N VAL A 122 -0.83 -25.37 12.65
CA VAL A 122 -1.29 -26.62 12.04
C VAL A 122 -2.06 -26.34 10.75
N LEU A 123 -2.95 -25.35 10.76
CA LEU A 123 -3.68 -24.90 9.57
C LEU A 123 -2.72 -24.32 8.51
N PHE A 124 -1.73 -23.53 8.91
CA PHE A 124 -0.73 -23.00 8.01
C PHE A 124 0.02 -24.11 7.23
N TYR A 125 0.48 -25.13 7.93
CA TYR A 125 1.12 -26.27 7.28
C TYR A 125 0.13 -27.12 6.47
N GLN A 126 -1.10 -27.29 6.96
CA GLN A 126 -2.17 -27.99 6.22
C GLN A 126 -2.46 -27.34 4.86
N HIS A 127 -2.36 -26.02 4.78
CA HIS A 127 -2.55 -25.26 3.54
C HIS A 127 -1.26 -25.01 2.75
N GLY A 128 -0.25 -25.84 2.93
CA GLY A 128 1.00 -25.75 2.15
C GLY A 128 1.81 -24.49 2.44
N ARG A 129 1.76 -23.99 3.66
CA ARG A 129 2.41 -22.76 4.16
C ARG A 129 1.83 -21.47 3.57
N ASP A 130 0.55 -21.49 3.23
CA ASP A 130 -0.19 -20.33 2.76
C ASP A 130 -1.01 -19.72 3.92
N TRP A 131 -0.56 -18.56 4.43
CA TRP A 131 -1.23 -17.89 5.53
C TRP A 131 -2.61 -17.36 5.16
N ASN A 132 -2.86 -16.96 3.90
CA ASN A 132 -4.17 -16.44 3.49
C ASN A 132 -5.23 -17.53 3.59
N LYS A 133 -4.93 -18.74 3.08
CA LYS A 133 -5.82 -19.90 3.20
C LYS A 133 -5.99 -20.37 4.64
N ALA A 134 -4.91 -20.35 5.42
CA ALA A 134 -4.98 -20.70 6.84
C ALA A 134 -5.89 -19.73 7.61
N LEU A 135 -5.79 -18.43 7.36
CA LEU A 135 -6.62 -17.39 7.96
C LEU A 135 -8.10 -17.51 7.55
N GLU A 136 -8.38 -17.79 6.29
CA GLU A 136 -9.74 -18.05 5.83
C GLU A 136 -10.37 -19.22 6.60
N THR A 137 -9.63 -20.32 6.75
CA THR A 137 -10.07 -21.48 7.52
C THR A 137 -10.25 -21.13 9.01
N MET A 138 -9.31 -20.37 9.60
CA MET A 138 -9.44 -19.89 10.99
C MET A 138 -10.70 -19.06 11.20
N ARG A 139 -11.05 -18.19 10.26
CA ARG A 139 -12.28 -17.38 10.33
C ARG A 139 -13.53 -18.22 10.29
N ILE A 140 -13.63 -19.15 9.34
CA ILE A 140 -14.77 -20.07 9.25
C ILE A 140 -14.96 -20.83 10.56
N ILE A 141 -13.89 -21.33 11.15
CA ILE A 141 -13.93 -22.03 12.43
C ILE A 141 -14.34 -21.10 13.56
N ALA A 142 -13.74 -19.92 13.65
CA ALA A 142 -14.02 -18.93 14.69
C ALA A 142 -15.48 -18.46 14.65
N ASP A 143 -15.99 -18.12 13.46
CA ASP A 143 -17.38 -17.72 13.26
C ASP A 143 -18.35 -18.81 13.73
N SER A 144 -18.04 -20.07 13.46
CA SER A 144 -18.87 -21.21 13.90
C SER A 144 -18.91 -21.38 15.42
N GLN A 145 -17.95 -20.81 16.14
CA GLN A 145 -17.81 -20.92 17.60
C GLN A 145 -18.07 -19.61 18.35
N GLY A 146 -18.41 -18.53 17.63
CA GLY A 146 -18.58 -17.20 18.22
C GLY A 146 -17.27 -16.64 18.81
N ILE A 147 -16.12 -17.06 18.27
CA ILE A 147 -14.81 -16.48 18.62
C ILE A 147 -14.65 -15.21 17.80
N GLU A 148 -14.61 -14.07 18.46
CA GLU A 148 -14.25 -12.82 17.82
C GLU A 148 -12.75 -12.86 17.46
N LEU A 149 -12.46 -13.14 16.21
CA LEU A 149 -11.15 -12.85 15.67
C LEU A 149 -11.17 -11.39 15.24
N GLU A 150 -10.26 -10.61 15.84
CA GLU A 150 -9.96 -9.32 15.26
C GLU A 150 -9.68 -9.55 13.76
N THR A 151 -10.52 -8.95 12.90
CA THR A 151 -10.17 -8.90 11.49
C THR A 151 -8.91 -8.04 11.41
N PRO A 152 -7.74 -8.59 11.00
CA PRO A 152 -6.70 -7.71 10.53
C PRO A 152 -7.37 -6.87 9.46
N PHE A 153 -6.96 -5.64 9.33
CA PHE A 153 -7.34 -4.86 8.17
C PHE A 153 -6.95 -5.68 6.94
N THR A 154 -7.81 -6.61 6.52
CA THR A 154 -7.67 -7.32 5.26
C THR A 154 -8.09 -6.34 4.21
N THR A 155 -7.12 -5.54 3.83
CA THR A 155 -7.24 -4.81 2.60
C THR A 155 -6.84 -5.76 1.48
N ASP A 156 -7.66 -5.86 0.45
CA ASP A 156 -7.27 -6.50 -0.80
C ASP A 156 -6.19 -5.68 -1.52
N PHE A 157 -5.84 -4.50 -0.97
CA PHE A 157 -4.77 -3.66 -1.48
C PHE A 157 -3.42 -4.37 -1.36
N PRO A 158 -2.65 -4.49 -2.46
CA PRO A 158 -1.39 -5.24 -2.49
C PRO A 158 -0.26 -4.47 -1.77
N LEU A 159 -0.28 -4.42 -0.44
CA LEU A 159 0.72 -3.69 0.37
C LEU A 159 2.16 -4.19 0.16
N HIS A 160 2.34 -5.42 -0.30
CA HIS A 160 3.67 -5.99 -0.58
C HIS A 160 4.42 -5.32 -1.74
N VAL A 161 3.74 -4.46 -2.50
CA VAL A 161 4.39 -3.62 -3.52
C VAL A 161 5.30 -2.54 -2.91
N PHE A 162 5.13 -2.24 -1.63
CA PHE A 162 6.01 -1.34 -0.89
C PHE A 162 7.25 -2.07 -0.35
N PRO A 163 8.42 -1.40 -0.26
CA PRO A 163 9.56 -1.95 0.45
C PRO A 163 9.19 -2.41 1.86
N ASP A 164 9.78 -3.51 2.33
CA ASP A 164 9.35 -4.21 3.55
C ASP A 164 9.28 -3.33 4.81
N GLU A 165 10.21 -2.42 5.01
CA GLU A 165 10.21 -1.51 6.16
C GLU A 165 9.05 -0.50 6.06
N ILE A 166 8.80 0.05 4.86
CA ILE A 166 7.71 0.98 4.61
C ILE A 166 6.37 0.24 4.77
N ARG A 167 6.24 -0.95 4.21
CA ARG A 167 5.03 -1.80 4.33
C ARG A 167 4.69 -2.06 5.79
N ARG A 168 5.65 -2.52 6.60
CA ARG A 168 5.47 -2.74 8.04
C ARG A 168 5.04 -1.46 8.75
N SER A 169 5.68 -0.34 8.41
CA SER A 169 5.33 0.94 8.99
C SER A 169 3.90 1.41 8.61
N ILE A 170 3.44 1.14 7.38
CA ILE A 170 2.04 1.39 6.98
C ILE A 170 1.10 0.60 7.89
N ILE A 171 1.34 -0.70 8.08
CA ILE A 171 0.52 -1.58 8.92
C ILE A 171 0.51 -1.08 10.37
N ASP A 172 1.68 -0.78 10.93
CA ASP A 172 1.82 -0.28 12.30
C ASP A 172 1.03 1.01 12.54
N VAL A 173 1.14 1.97 11.61
CA VAL A 173 0.43 3.26 11.70
C VAL A 173 -1.08 3.09 11.50
N CYS A 174 -1.51 2.22 10.58
CA CYS A 174 -2.92 1.89 10.38
C CYS A 174 -3.51 1.28 11.65
N ASN A 175 -2.82 0.33 12.27
CA ASN A 175 -3.23 -0.28 13.53
C ASN A 175 -3.29 0.76 14.66
N ALA A 176 -2.25 1.58 14.81
CA ALA A 176 -2.14 2.56 15.89
C ALA A 176 -3.16 3.69 15.81
N ARG A 177 -3.67 3.99 14.63
CA ARG A 177 -4.56 5.15 14.36
C ARG A 177 -5.91 4.76 13.78
N SER A 178 -6.23 3.47 13.66
CA SER A 178 -7.43 2.94 13.02
C SER A 178 -7.66 3.56 11.63
N LEU A 179 -6.64 3.45 10.75
CA LEU A 179 -6.71 3.98 9.39
C LEU A 179 -6.88 2.85 8.37
N ALA A 180 -7.57 3.13 7.28
CA ALA A 180 -7.68 2.22 6.15
C ALA A 180 -6.32 2.08 5.45
N PRO A 181 -5.71 0.89 5.39
CA PRO A 181 -4.42 0.68 4.74
C PRO A 181 -4.41 1.11 3.27
N GLN A 182 -5.52 0.87 2.54
CA GLN A 182 -5.67 1.29 1.15
C GLN A 182 -5.63 2.81 0.98
N PHE A 183 -6.14 3.59 1.94
CA PHE A 183 -6.03 5.04 1.91
C PHE A 183 -4.60 5.51 2.16
N VAL A 184 -3.94 4.92 3.16
CA VAL A 184 -2.55 5.25 3.50
C VAL A 184 -1.62 4.88 2.34
N ALA A 185 -1.77 3.68 1.75
CA ALA A 185 -0.98 3.23 0.62
C ALA A 185 -1.21 4.10 -0.63
N THR A 186 -2.48 4.44 -0.96
CA THR A 186 -2.81 5.32 -2.09
C THR A 186 -2.23 6.72 -1.89
N ALA A 187 -2.33 7.29 -0.67
CA ALA A 187 -1.70 8.56 -0.34
C ALA A 187 -0.17 8.49 -0.49
N GLY A 188 0.45 7.35 -0.16
CA GLY A 188 1.88 7.10 -0.37
C GLY A 188 2.27 7.10 -1.84
N LEU A 189 1.59 6.34 -2.68
CA LEU A 189 1.84 6.31 -4.13
C LEU A 189 1.65 7.70 -4.75
N TRP A 190 0.60 8.42 -4.36
CA TRP A 190 0.36 9.79 -4.80
C TRP A 190 1.47 10.74 -4.35
N THR A 191 1.99 10.60 -3.12
CA THR A 191 3.09 11.41 -2.60
C THR A 191 4.36 11.21 -3.44
N VAL A 192 4.71 9.94 -3.72
CA VAL A 192 5.86 9.63 -4.58
C VAL A 192 5.64 10.22 -5.98
N SER A 193 4.46 10.02 -6.58
CA SER A 193 4.13 10.57 -7.90
C SER A 193 4.26 12.09 -7.96
N SER A 194 3.72 12.79 -6.95
CA SER A 194 3.72 14.26 -6.88
C SER A 194 5.12 14.85 -6.73
N LEU A 195 5.96 14.23 -5.91
CA LEU A 195 7.33 14.69 -5.66
C LEU A 195 8.30 14.28 -6.78
N ALA A 196 8.11 13.10 -7.37
CA ALA A 196 8.88 12.66 -8.53
C ALA A 196 8.58 13.54 -9.76
N GLY A 197 7.33 13.88 -9.99
CA GLY A 197 6.87 14.84 -11.01
C GLY A 197 7.47 14.58 -12.39
N CYS A 198 7.90 15.64 -13.06
CA CYS A 198 8.51 15.57 -14.40
C CYS A 198 9.98 15.17 -14.39
N ARG A 199 10.62 15.07 -13.22
CA ARG A 199 12.04 14.73 -13.13
C ARG A 199 12.34 13.30 -13.60
N TYR A 200 11.40 12.38 -13.42
CA TYR A 200 11.57 10.99 -13.83
C TYR A 200 10.63 10.66 -14.98
N THR A 201 11.19 10.10 -16.05
CA THR A 201 10.44 9.68 -17.22
C THR A 201 10.90 8.31 -17.69
N SER A 202 10.02 7.56 -18.30
CA SER A 202 10.32 6.27 -18.92
C SER A 202 9.69 6.12 -20.28
N ASP A 203 10.18 5.17 -21.05
CA ASP A 203 9.72 4.94 -22.41
C ASP A 203 8.57 3.92 -22.46
N PHE A 204 7.37 4.39 -22.09
CA PHE A 204 6.11 3.64 -22.23
C PHE A 204 5.21 4.29 -23.29
N ASN A 205 5.72 4.51 -24.49
CA ASN A 205 4.98 5.20 -25.56
C ASN A 205 4.40 6.56 -25.13
N GLY A 206 5.16 7.31 -24.32
CA GLY A 206 4.75 8.61 -23.78
C GLY A 206 3.87 8.55 -22.52
N GLU A 207 3.50 7.37 -22.04
CA GLU A 207 2.66 7.20 -20.84
C GLU A 207 3.46 7.01 -19.54
N GLY A 208 4.80 6.94 -19.61
CA GLY A 208 5.68 6.89 -18.44
C GLY A 208 5.76 8.23 -17.71
N LYS A 209 4.65 8.68 -17.14
CA LYS A 209 4.50 9.96 -16.43
C LYS A 209 4.09 9.73 -14.99
N ASN A 210 4.62 10.57 -14.08
CA ASN A 210 4.21 10.51 -12.67
C ASN A 210 2.98 11.41 -12.48
N ILE A 211 1.80 10.92 -12.91
CA ILE A 211 0.52 11.61 -12.79
C ILE A 211 -0.53 10.62 -12.29
N LEU A 212 -1.00 10.83 -11.07
CA LEU A 212 -2.08 10.06 -10.45
C LEU A 212 -3.24 10.99 -10.07
N PHE A 213 -4.44 10.60 -10.46
CA PHE A 213 -5.69 11.17 -9.97
C PHE A 213 -6.35 10.13 -9.08
N CYS A 214 -6.34 10.37 -7.76
CA CYS A 214 -6.83 9.44 -6.76
C CYS A 214 -8.04 10.02 -6.04
N LEU A 215 -9.05 9.20 -5.80
CA LEU A 215 -10.24 9.55 -5.03
C LEU A 215 -10.46 8.54 -3.91
N MET A 216 -10.35 8.99 -2.67
CA MET A 216 -10.63 8.21 -1.47
C MET A 216 -12.10 8.37 -1.08
N SER A 217 -12.90 7.33 -1.27
CA SER A 217 -14.32 7.27 -0.91
C SER A 217 -14.51 6.53 0.41
N GLY A 218 -15.13 7.17 1.37
CA GLY A 218 -15.43 6.53 2.65
C GLY A 218 -16.25 7.41 3.58
N PRO A 219 -16.87 6.85 4.63
CA PRO A 219 -17.64 7.57 5.61
C PRO A 219 -16.86 8.74 6.25
N VAL A 220 -17.57 9.55 7.01
CA VAL A 220 -16.93 10.58 7.85
C VAL A 220 -16.04 9.91 8.88
N SER A 221 -14.89 10.50 9.17
CA SER A 221 -13.93 10.02 10.19
C SER A 221 -13.23 8.69 9.89
N VAL A 222 -13.30 8.16 8.66
CA VAL A 222 -12.62 6.91 8.25
C VAL A 222 -11.11 7.09 7.97
N GLY A 223 -10.55 8.25 8.26
CA GLY A 223 -9.10 8.47 8.21
C GLY A 223 -8.53 8.98 6.89
N LYS A 224 -9.33 9.55 5.96
CA LYS A 224 -8.84 10.13 4.69
C LYS A 224 -7.77 11.21 4.92
N THR A 225 -8.10 12.24 5.69
CA THR A 225 -7.14 13.32 6.03
C THR A 225 -5.94 12.82 6.83
N PRO A 226 -6.09 11.96 7.86
CA PRO A 226 -4.95 11.33 8.52
C PRO A 226 -4.03 10.54 7.58
N ALA A 227 -4.55 9.83 6.57
CA ALA A 227 -3.74 9.11 5.59
C ALA A 227 -2.83 10.06 4.79
N PHE A 228 -3.37 11.17 4.28
CA PHE A 228 -2.58 12.23 3.65
C PHE A 228 -1.52 12.79 4.61
N LYS A 229 -1.91 13.14 5.85
CA LYS A 229 -0.99 13.70 6.83
C LYS A 229 0.19 12.78 7.11
N VAL A 230 -0.06 11.50 7.33
CA VAL A 230 0.98 10.52 7.66
C VAL A 230 1.96 10.31 6.50
N MET A 231 1.45 10.23 5.28
CA MET A 231 2.29 9.91 4.12
C MET A 231 2.95 11.13 3.46
N CYS A 232 2.34 12.30 3.55
CA CYS A 232 2.80 13.50 2.85
C CYS A 232 3.13 14.66 3.79
N ASP A 233 2.15 15.17 4.53
CA ASP A 233 2.27 16.44 5.27
C ASP A 233 3.30 16.35 6.39
N THR A 234 3.18 15.35 7.28
CA THR A 234 4.11 15.17 8.42
C THR A 234 5.57 14.97 7.99
N PRO A 235 5.90 14.10 7.01
CA PRO A 235 7.26 13.98 6.50
C PRO A 235 7.82 15.27 5.91
N LEU A 236 6.97 16.09 5.28
CA LEU A 236 7.41 17.34 4.64
C LEU A 236 7.57 18.52 5.61
N GLN A 237 6.93 18.52 6.78
CA GLN A 237 6.95 19.67 7.70
C GLN A 237 8.35 20.15 8.08
N ASN A 238 9.27 19.25 8.40
CA ASN A 238 10.63 19.62 8.77
C ASN A 238 11.44 20.11 7.56
N ILE A 239 11.15 19.53 6.39
CA ILE A 239 11.78 19.93 5.12
C ILE A 239 11.34 21.34 4.75
N TYR A 240 10.06 21.65 4.85
CA TYR A 240 9.52 22.99 4.60
C TYR A 240 10.13 24.05 5.53
N LYS A 241 10.26 23.76 6.84
CA LYS A 241 10.87 24.70 7.79
C LYS A 241 12.30 25.10 7.38
N GLN A 242 13.10 24.13 6.94
CA GLN A 242 14.46 24.42 6.47
C GLN A 242 14.43 25.14 5.12
N TYR A 243 13.65 24.63 4.17
CA TYR A 243 13.52 25.20 2.85
C TYR A 243 13.03 26.66 2.88
N ASP A 244 12.06 26.99 3.73
CA ASP A 244 11.52 28.34 3.88
C ASP A 244 12.58 29.31 4.40
N ARG A 245 13.41 28.91 5.39
CA ARG A 245 14.54 29.71 5.86
C ARG A 245 15.55 30.00 4.75
N ASP A 246 15.91 28.96 3.98
CA ASP A 246 16.88 29.11 2.89
C ASP A 246 16.32 29.99 1.78
N PHE A 247 15.02 29.89 1.49
CA PHE A 247 14.32 30.72 0.52
C PHE A 247 14.24 32.19 0.97
N GLU A 248 13.93 32.44 2.24
CA GLU A 248 13.90 33.78 2.81
C GLU A 248 15.28 34.43 2.75
N ALA A 249 16.33 33.68 3.11
CA ALA A 249 17.72 34.17 3.02
C ALA A 249 18.10 34.50 1.58
N ALA A 250 17.80 33.63 0.61
CA ALA A 250 18.07 33.84 -0.81
C ALA A 250 17.28 35.05 -1.38
N THR A 251 16.04 35.24 -0.90
CA THR A 251 15.21 36.39 -1.32
C THR A 251 15.80 37.71 -0.81
N LYS A 252 16.23 37.73 0.46
CA LYS A 252 16.86 38.91 1.08
C LYS A 252 18.18 39.27 0.37
N ASP A 253 19.05 38.30 0.10
CA ASP A 253 20.28 38.50 -0.65
C ASP A 253 19.99 39.05 -2.07
N TRP A 254 18.95 38.54 -2.73
CA TRP A 254 18.52 39.05 -4.03
C TRP A 254 18.04 40.51 -3.95
N GLU A 255 17.27 40.88 -2.93
CA GLU A 255 16.77 42.25 -2.70
C GLU A 255 17.96 43.22 -2.44
N GLU A 256 18.92 42.84 -1.60
CA GLU A 256 20.14 43.61 -1.33
C GLU A 256 20.96 43.83 -2.60
N ARG A 257 21.15 42.82 -3.42
CA ARG A 257 21.84 42.93 -4.72
C ARG A 257 21.09 43.81 -5.69
N ARG A 258 19.77 43.76 -5.70
CA ARG A 258 18.91 44.60 -6.54
C ARG A 258 19.07 46.09 -6.16
N GLU A 259 19.08 46.40 -4.88
CA GLU A 259 19.29 47.75 -4.38
C GLU A 259 20.69 48.26 -4.77
N GLN A 260 21.71 47.42 -4.62
CA GLN A 260 23.08 47.74 -5.06
C GLN A 260 23.16 47.99 -6.57
N ALA A 261 22.44 47.22 -7.38
CA ALA A 261 22.39 47.38 -8.83
C ALA A 261 21.74 48.70 -9.28
N VAL A 262 20.77 49.20 -8.52
CA VAL A 262 20.19 50.54 -8.76
C VAL A 262 21.24 51.64 -8.59
N THR A 263 22.11 51.49 -7.60
CA THR A 263 23.17 52.46 -7.30
C THR A 263 24.41 52.24 -8.17
N ASN A 264 24.76 50.99 -8.50
CA ASN A 264 25.90 50.60 -9.28
C ASN A 264 25.50 49.74 -10.50
N LYS A 265 25.49 50.34 -11.68
CA LYS A 265 25.09 49.71 -12.95
C LYS A 265 25.95 48.49 -13.38
N GLN A 266 27.08 48.24 -12.73
CA GLN A 266 27.91 47.05 -13.01
C GLN A 266 27.43 45.79 -12.28
N VAL A 267 26.57 45.91 -11.29
CA VAL A 267 26.02 44.75 -10.55
C VAL A 267 24.89 44.10 -11.36
N LYS A 268 25.14 42.90 -11.84
CA LYS A 268 24.13 42.09 -12.51
C LYS A 268 23.28 41.37 -11.46
N VAL A 269 21.98 41.56 -11.49
CA VAL A 269 21.02 40.86 -10.65
C VAL A 269 20.34 39.78 -11.47
N GLY A 270 20.39 38.53 -10.99
CA GLY A 270 19.66 37.42 -11.58
C GLY A 270 18.13 37.51 -11.37
N PRO A 271 17.38 36.57 -11.88
CA PRO A 271 15.93 36.55 -11.66
C PRO A 271 15.59 36.40 -10.16
N LYS A 272 14.46 36.96 -9.75
CA LYS A 272 13.97 36.82 -8.38
C LYS A 272 13.80 35.34 -8.02
N PRO A 273 14.28 34.89 -6.84
CA PRO A 273 14.06 33.54 -6.36
C PRO A 273 12.58 33.18 -6.35
N ARG A 274 12.25 31.96 -6.71
CA ARG A 274 10.86 31.47 -6.73
C ARG A 274 10.72 30.30 -5.80
N ARG A 275 9.69 30.33 -4.95
CA ARG A 275 9.41 29.26 -3.99
C ARG A 275 8.96 28.00 -4.71
N TYR A 276 9.58 26.85 -4.43
CA TYR A 276 9.13 25.54 -4.85
C TYR A 276 8.00 25.06 -3.92
N LEU A 277 6.82 24.78 -4.48
CA LEU A 277 5.61 24.35 -3.76
C LEU A 277 5.06 23.08 -4.44
N PRO A 278 5.64 21.91 -4.15
CA PRO A 278 5.23 20.67 -4.81
C PRO A 278 3.85 20.18 -4.39
N ILE A 279 3.36 20.60 -3.21
CA ILE A 279 2.03 20.21 -2.70
C ILE A 279 1.21 21.48 -2.45
N SER A 280 -0.06 21.44 -2.87
CA SER A 280 -1.05 22.49 -2.65
C SER A 280 -2.33 21.89 -2.08
N ASN A 281 -2.94 22.58 -1.12
CA ASN A 281 -4.23 22.20 -0.51
C ASN A 281 -5.38 23.08 -1.01
N ASP A 282 -5.07 24.16 -1.74
CA ASP A 282 -6.03 25.09 -2.31
C ASP A 282 -5.43 25.78 -3.53
N GLY A 283 -6.26 26.14 -4.49
CA GLY A 283 -5.83 26.88 -5.68
C GLY A 283 -6.89 26.92 -6.77
N THR A 284 -6.74 27.90 -7.64
CA THR A 284 -7.55 28.02 -8.85
C THR A 284 -6.84 27.41 -10.05
N THR A 285 -7.58 27.10 -11.12
CA THR A 285 -7.01 26.62 -12.37
C THR A 285 -5.94 27.57 -12.92
N GLU A 286 -6.23 28.89 -12.91
CA GLU A 286 -5.29 29.94 -13.33
C GLU A 286 -4.05 29.98 -12.44
N GLY A 287 -4.25 29.75 -11.13
CA GLY A 287 -3.15 29.66 -10.16
C GLY A 287 -2.24 28.49 -10.47
N TYR A 288 -2.78 27.29 -10.72
CA TYR A 288 -2.02 26.12 -11.10
C TYR A 288 -1.27 26.31 -12.43
N ILE A 289 -1.92 26.89 -13.46
CA ILE A 289 -1.26 27.18 -14.73
C ILE A 289 -0.13 28.18 -14.52
N SER A 290 -0.38 29.29 -13.82
CA SER A 290 0.61 30.34 -13.56
C SER A 290 1.81 29.77 -12.77
N LYS A 291 1.56 28.89 -11.81
CA LYS A 291 2.62 28.22 -11.06
C LYS A 291 3.41 27.24 -11.94
N SER A 292 2.73 26.46 -12.76
CA SER A 292 3.36 25.46 -13.64
C SER A 292 4.22 26.08 -14.76
N MET A 293 4.02 27.35 -15.12
CA MET A 293 4.93 28.07 -16.03
C MET A 293 6.37 28.14 -15.48
N PHE A 294 6.53 28.09 -14.18
CA PHE A 294 7.81 28.29 -13.50
C PHE A 294 8.24 27.09 -12.64
N GLN A 295 7.31 26.21 -12.31
CA GLN A 295 7.57 25.01 -11.54
C GLN A 295 7.56 23.79 -12.48
N ARG A 296 8.75 23.44 -12.97
CA ARG A 296 8.96 22.39 -13.96
C ARG A 296 8.57 21.01 -13.46
N ASN A 297 8.73 20.73 -12.15
CA ASN A 297 8.52 19.38 -11.61
C ASN A 297 7.06 18.98 -11.44
N GLY A 298 6.14 19.94 -11.48
CA GLY A 298 4.70 19.67 -11.30
C GLY A 298 4.19 20.00 -9.91
N ILE A 299 2.92 19.69 -9.67
CA ILE A 299 2.20 20.04 -8.43
C ILE A 299 1.28 18.88 -8.04
N GLY A 300 1.34 18.44 -6.78
CA GLY A 300 0.34 17.59 -6.15
C GLY A 300 -0.74 18.45 -5.48
N VAL A 301 -2.00 18.15 -5.76
CA VAL A 301 -3.15 18.83 -5.16
C VAL A 301 -3.89 17.86 -4.26
N TYR A 302 -3.98 18.21 -2.98
CA TYR A 302 -4.80 17.50 -2.01
C TYR A 302 -6.07 18.28 -1.70
N GLN A 303 -7.21 17.60 -1.73
CA GLN A 303 -8.50 18.16 -1.31
C GLN A 303 -9.27 17.15 -0.46
N ASP A 304 -9.58 17.55 0.76
CA ASP A 304 -10.34 16.70 1.69
C ASP A 304 -11.79 16.48 1.25
N GLU A 305 -12.39 17.51 0.59
CA GLU A 305 -13.71 17.45 -0.01
C GLU A 305 -13.61 17.67 -1.53
N ALA A 306 -13.72 16.59 -2.30
CA ALA A 306 -13.61 16.64 -3.76
C ALA A 306 -14.59 17.60 -4.42
N GLU A 307 -15.78 17.77 -3.82
CA GLU A 307 -16.82 18.66 -4.32
C GLU A 307 -16.38 20.13 -4.37
N THR A 308 -15.45 20.54 -3.53
CA THR A 308 -14.96 21.94 -3.50
C THR A 308 -14.29 22.31 -4.81
N ILE A 309 -13.53 21.40 -5.42
CA ILE A 309 -12.91 21.61 -6.74
C ILE A 309 -13.97 21.71 -7.84
N PHE A 310 -15.08 20.95 -7.74
CA PHE A 310 -16.05 20.81 -8.81
C PHE A 310 -17.23 21.77 -8.70
N ASN A 311 -17.56 22.25 -7.51
CA ASN A 311 -18.73 23.08 -7.23
C ASN A 311 -18.38 24.52 -6.84
N ALA A 312 -17.11 24.85 -6.60
CA ALA A 312 -16.71 26.19 -6.22
C ALA A 312 -17.02 27.18 -7.37
N GLY A 313 -17.85 28.16 -7.07
CA GLY A 313 -18.19 29.25 -8.00
C GLY A 313 -17.01 30.16 -8.40
N SER A 314 -15.79 29.84 -7.98
CA SER A 314 -14.53 30.38 -8.46
C SER A 314 -14.19 29.94 -9.88
N PHE A 315 -14.82 28.87 -10.37
CA PHE A 315 -14.73 28.47 -11.78
C PHE A 315 -15.96 29.04 -12.50
N LYS A 316 -15.82 30.22 -13.09
CA LYS A 316 -16.90 30.92 -13.80
C LYS A 316 -17.61 30.08 -14.88
N ASN A 317 -17.00 28.96 -15.31
CA ASN A 317 -17.57 27.93 -16.18
C ASN A 317 -17.08 26.55 -15.72
N ASN A 318 -17.96 25.68 -15.23
CA ASN A 318 -17.64 24.29 -14.87
C ASN A 318 -16.90 23.52 -15.95
N ASN A 319 -17.17 23.83 -17.23
CA ASN A 319 -16.56 23.18 -18.39
C ASN A 319 -15.05 23.50 -18.54
N ASP A 320 -14.60 24.70 -18.16
CA ASP A 320 -13.19 25.10 -18.29
C ASP A 320 -12.30 24.32 -17.31
N SER A 321 -12.81 24.07 -16.11
CA SER A 321 -12.09 23.31 -15.08
C SER A 321 -11.94 21.83 -15.46
N ILE A 322 -13.02 21.20 -15.94
CA ILE A 322 -13.01 19.80 -16.38
C ILE A 322 -12.02 19.64 -17.56
N SER A 323 -12.06 20.57 -18.51
CA SER A 323 -11.13 20.59 -19.64
C SER A 323 -9.67 20.70 -19.16
N PHE A 324 -9.39 21.60 -18.22
CA PHE A 324 -8.04 21.77 -17.65
C PHE A 324 -7.54 20.49 -16.96
N PHE A 325 -8.32 19.89 -16.05
CA PHE A 325 -7.91 18.66 -15.38
C PHE A 325 -7.78 17.48 -16.35
N THR A 326 -8.65 17.42 -17.37
CA THR A 326 -8.53 16.40 -18.42
C THR A 326 -7.23 16.53 -19.19
N GLN A 327 -6.79 17.76 -19.48
CA GLN A 327 -5.52 18.04 -20.13
C GLN A 327 -4.34 17.75 -19.18
N ALA A 328 -4.46 18.14 -17.91
CA ALA A 328 -3.44 17.89 -16.88
C ALA A 328 -3.20 16.39 -16.66
N PHE A 329 -4.24 15.55 -16.73
CA PHE A 329 -4.09 14.09 -16.70
C PHE A 329 -3.23 13.55 -17.84
N SER A 330 -3.37 14.11 -19.03
CA SER A 330 -2.56 13.71 -20.19
C SER A 330 -1.12 14.21 -20.07
N GLY A 331 -0.90 15.29 -19.32
CA GLY A 331 0.40 15.94 -19.19
C GLY A 331 0.91 16.54 -20.51
N GLY A 332 2.12 17.10 -20.44
CA GLY A 332 2.78 17.66 -21.62
C GLY A 332 2.58 19.17 -21.80
N ARG A 333 2.98 19.66 -22.98
CA ARG A 333 2.95 21.09 -23.27
C ARG A 333 1.53 21.64 -23.34
N THR A 334 1.27 22.71 -22.61
CA THR A 334 0.00 23.44 -22.61
C THR A 334 0.26 24.90 -22.96
N THR A 335 -0.53 25.44 -23.90
CA THR A 335 -0.45 26.85 -24.29
C THR A 335 -1.84 27.48 -24.17
N GLN A 336 -1.94 28.58 -23.41
CA GLN A 336 -3.14 29.41 -23.35
C GLN A 336 -2.90 30.68 -24.14
N ILE A 337 -3.66 30.86 -25.22
CA ILE A 337 -3.66 32.08 -26.02
C ILE A 337 -4.76 33.00 -25.44
N ARG A 338 -4.41 34.26 -25.17
CA ARG A 338 -5.31 35.30 -24.71
C ARG A 338 -5.38 36.41 -25.73
N ALA A 339 -6.44 37.22 -25.72
CA ALA A 339 -6.58 38.36 -26.60
C ALA A 339 -5.49 39.41 -26.41
N ASP A 340 -4.91 39.47 -25.22
CA ASP A 340 -3.73 40.28 -24.90
C ASP A 340 -2.51 39.34 -24.89
N GLU A 341 -1.59 39.56 -25.81
CA GLU A 341 -0.35 38.77 -25.97
C GLU A 341 0.53 38.76 -24.70
N GLN A 342 0.47 39.84 -23.87
CA GLN A 342 1.19 39.88 -22.61
C GLN A 342 0.68 38.87 -21.58
N ASN A 343 -0.52 38.34 -21.81
CA ASN A 343 -1.17 37.34 -20.96
C ASN A 343 -1.11 35.91 -21.53
N GLU A 344 -0.32 35.68 -22.59
CA GLU A 344 -0.08 34.33 -23.08
C GLU A 344 0.67 33.50 -22.03
N ARG A 345 0.25 32.24 -21.86
CA ARG A 345 0.82 31.33 -20.90
C ARG A 345 1.26 30.03 -21.58
N VAL A 346 2.54 29.73 -21.48
CA VAL A 346 3.12 28.48 -21.97
C VAL A 346 3.64 27.67 -20.79
N VAL A 347 3.05 26.51 -20.57
CA VAL A 347 3.52 25.50 -19.63
C VAL A 347 4.23 24.42 -20.44
N PRO A 348 5.56 24.30 -20.34
CA PRO A 348 6.32 23.34 -21.13
C PRO A 348 5.92 21.89 -20.86
N ASN A 349 5.63 21.56 -19.60
CA ASN A 349 5.22 20.23 -19.18
C ASN A 349 4.24 20.35 -18.01
N LEU A 350 2.95 20.22 -18.29
CA LEU A 350 1.91 20.26 -17.25
C LEU A 350 1.88 18.90 -16.55
N ASN A 351 2.25 18.88 -15.28
CA ASN A 351 2.16 17.71 -14.43
C ASN A 351 1.37 18.06 -13.16
N LEU A 352 0.18 17.52 -13.06
CA LEU A 352 -0.69 17.74 -11.92
C LEU A 352 -1.16 16.38 -11.39
N ASN A 353 -0.99 16.19 -10.09
CA ASN A 353 -1.45 15.03 -9.36
C ASN A 353 -2.63 15.41 -8.46
N LEU A 354 -3.67 14.60 -8.39
CA LEU A 354 -4.83 14.84 -7.54
C LEU A 354 -4.99 13.73 -6.49
N LEU A 355 -5.17 14.12 -5.23
CA LEU A 355 -5.61 13.24 -4.15
C LEU A 355 -6.81 13.89 -3.48
N MET A 356 -7.97 13.28 -3.62
CA MET A 356 -9.21 13.86 -3.14
C MET A 356 -9.95 12.92 -2.21
N GLY A 357 -10.65 13.48 -1.23
CA GLY A 357 -11.54 12.77 -0.33
C GLY A 357 -13.00 13.02 -0.68
N THR A 358 -13.87 12.03 -0.50
CA THR A 358 -15.32 12.17 -0.59
C THR A 358 -16.04 11.18 0.31
N GLN A 359 -17.33 11.31 0.40
CA GLN A 359 -18.22 10.35 1.04
C GLN A 359 -18.97 9.56 -0.04
N PRO A 360 -19.27 8.24 0.16
CA PRO A 360 -19.96 7.42 -0.84
C PRO A 360 -21.25 8.04 -1.35
N GLY A 361 -22.06 8.61 -0.47
CA GLY A 361 -23.32 9.26 -0.83
C GLY A 361 -23.17 10.53 -1.69
N ARG A 362 -21.96 11.09 -1.79
CA ARG A 362 -21.64 12.29 -2.58
C ARG A 362 -20.99 11.98 -3.93
N LEU A 363 -20.64 10.73 -4.20
CA LEU A 363 -20.03 10.33 -5.49
C LEU A 363 -20.89 10.75 -6.68
N LYS A 364 -22.21 10.64 -6.59
CA LYS A 364 -23.17 11.09 -7.62
C LYS A 364 -23.08 12.59 -7.92
N ASN A 365 -22.64 13.41 -6.99
CA ASN A 365 -22.47 14.86 -7.17
C ASN A 365 -21.13 15.17 -7.89
N ILE A 366 -20.16 14.28 -7.77
CA ILE A 366 -18.86 14.38 -8.43
C ILE A 366 -18.95 13.79 -9.85
N PHE A 367 -19.54 12.61 -9.98
CA PHE A 367 -19.68 11.86 -11.23
C PHE A 367 -21.08 12.03 -11.82
N THR A 368 -21.38 13.27 -12.25
CA THR A 368 -22.62 13.57 -13.01
C THR A 368 -22.55 12.95 -14.40
N GLU A 369 -23.69 12.79 -15.06
CA GLU A 369 -23.78 12.25 -16.43
C GLU A 369 -22.85 12.99 -17.40
N ASP A 370 -22.80 14.33 -17.34
CA ASP A 370 -21.92 15.14 -18.18
C ASP A 370 -20.42 14.84 -17.91
N ARG A 371 -20.05 14.66 -16.64
CA ARG A 371 -18.66 14.36 -16.28
C ARG A 371 -18.27 12.92 -16.62
N LEU A 372 -19.21 11.98 -16.58
CA LEU A 372 -19.03 10.63 -17.09
C LEU A 372 -18.88 10.66 -18.62
N ALA A 373 -19.77 11.37 -19.33
CA ALA A 373 -19.73 11.51 -20.79
C ALA A 373 -18.45 12.22 -21.29
N SER A 374 -17.92 13.20 -20.54
CA SER A 374 -16.66 13.87 -20.88
C SER A 374 -15.41 13.00 -20.65
N GLY A 375 -15.59 11.82 -20.03
CA GLY A 375 -14.50 10.93 -19.64
C GLY A 375 -13.64 11.48 -18.50
N PHE A 376 -14.05 12.54 -17.80
CA PHE A 376 -13.32 13.08 -16.66
C PHE A 376 -13.32 12.09 -15.48
N ALA A 377 -14.50 11.54 -15.16
CA ALA A 377 -14.66 10.55 -14.09
C ALA A 377 -13.79 9.30 -14.32
N SER A 378 -13.63 8.88 -15.56
CA SER A 378 -12.84 7.72 -15.97
C SER A 378 -11.33 7.84 -15.71
N ARG A 379 -10.88 9.00 -15.22
CA ARG A 379 -9.47 9.30 -14.94
C ARG A 379 -9.09 9.13 -13.48
N PHE A 380 -10.01 8.70 -12.62
CA PHE A 380 -9.73 8.54 -11.20
C PHE A 380 -9.47 7.09 -10.83
N LEU A 381 -8.39 6.88 -10.07
CA LEU A 381 -8.20 5.68 -9.28
C LEU A 381 -9.06 5.83 -8.03
N ILE A 382 -10.17 5.13 -7.98
CA ILE A 382 -11.08 5.18 -6.84
C ILE A 382 -10.63 4.11 -5.85
N VAL A 383 -10.58 4.47 -4.58
CA VAL A 383 -10.32 3.56 -3.48
C VAL A 383 -11.37 3.76 -2.41
N GLU A 384 -12.00 2.68 -2.00
CA GLU A 384 -13.09 2.72 -1.03
C GLU A 384 -12.72 2.06 0.30
N SER A 385 -13.31 2.58 1.37
CA SER A 385 -13.29 1.94 2.68
C SER A 385 -14.62 2.16 3.38
N GLY A 386 -15.13 1.11 4.02
CA GLY A 386 -16.23 1.22 4.98
C GLY A 386 -15.79 1.84 6.30
N TYR A 387 -16.65 1.76 7.31
CA TYR A 387 -16.27 2.09 8.68
C TYR A 387 -15.17 1.13 9.16
N ILE A 388 -14.21 1.70 9.85
CA ILE A 388 -13.13 0.96 10.49
C ILE A 388 -13.42 0.94 11.97
N GLU A 389 -13.36 -0.23 12.58
CA GLU A 389 -13.49 -0.37 14.02
C GLU A 389 -12.33 0.34 14.73
N LEU A 390 -12.68 1.15 15.73
CA LEU A 390 -11.68 1.87 16.49
C LEU A 390 -11.05 0.92 17.52
N ARG A 391 -9.75 0.76 17.46
CA ARG A 391 -9.04 -0.07 18.43
C ARG A 391 -9.07 0.56 19.82
N THR A 392 -9.52 -0.19 20.80
CA THR A 392 -9.61 0.23 22.21
C THR A 392 -8.39 -0.19 23.04
N ASP A 393 -7.58 -1.10 22.52
CA ASP A 393 -6.38 -1.66 23.15
C ASP A 393 -5.09 -0.86 22.85
N THR A 394 -5.18 0.19 22.05
CA THR A 394 -4.02 0.99 21.64
C THR A 394 -3.67 2.02 22.73
N ASP A 395 -2.47 1.93 23.28
CA ASP A 395 -1.94 2.98 24.16
C ASP A 395 -1.65 4.26 23.35
N PRO A 396 -2.36 5.38 23.63
CA PRO A 396 -2.22 6.61 22.86
C PRO A 396 -0.85 7.28 23.00
N PHE A 397 -0.04 6.87 23.99
CA PHE A 397 1.30 7.43 24.25
C PHE A 397 2.42 6.64 23.56
N SER A 398 2.27 5.32 23.41
CA SER A 398 3.28 4.44 22.82
C SER A 398 3.01 4.07 21.35
N ALA A 399 1.80 4.33 20.85
CA ALA A 399 1.42 3.97 19.49
C ALA A 399 2.27 4.70 18.43
N LYS A 400 2.74 3.96 17.43
CA LYS A 400 3.45 4.54 16.28
C LYS A 400 2.50 5.41 15.47
N LYS A 401 2.74 6.72 15.48
CA LYS A 401 1.88 7.73 14.81
C LYS A 401 2.47 8.25 13.51
N GLU A 402 3.73 7.93 13.23
CA GLU A 402 4.49 8.43 12.10
C GLU A 402 5.12 7.29 11.32
N MET A 403 5.39 7.54 10.05
CA MET A 403 6.09 6.60 9.19
C MET A 403 7.56 6.41 9.59
N CYS A 404 8.12 5.26 9.20
CA CYS A 404 9.52 4.91 9.44
C CYS A 404 10.51 5.91 8.80
N GLU A 405 11.76 5.82 9.23
CA GLU A 405 12.83 6.70 8.72
C GLU A 405 13.06 6.52 7.22
N GLN A 406 12.99 5.29 6.71
CA GLN A 406 13.14 5.02 5.28
C GLN A 406 12.14 5.82 4.43
N TRP A 407 10.87 5.91 4.87
CA TRP A 407 9.87 6.73 4.20
C TRP A 407 10.21 8.22 4.25
N ARG A 408 10.60 8.72 5.42
CA ARG A 408 11.00 10.14 5.59
C ARG A 408 12.19 10.50 4.71
N MET A 409 13.20 9.62 4.63
CA MET A 409 14.35 9.80 3.75
C MET A 409 13.97 9.83 2.27
N LEU A 410 13.08 8.93 1.83
CA LEU A 410 12.56 8.90 0.46
C LEU A 410 11.86 10.22 0.11
N VAL A 411 10.92 10.66 0.95
CA VAL A 411 10.18 11.92 0.75
C VAL A 411 11.12 13.12 0.72
N SER A 412 12.09 13.17 1.64
CA SER A 412 13.09 14.22 1.70
C SER A 412 13.98 14.26 0.44
N TYR A 413 14.40 13.10 -0.03
CA TYR A 413 15.20 12.98 -1.25
C TYR A 413 14.43 13.49 -2.47
N LEU A 414 13.21 12.99 -2.68
CA LEU A 414 12.36 13.39 -3.81
C LEU A 414 12.04 14.88 -3.79
N PHE A 415 11.76 15.47 -2.62
CA PHE A 415 11.54 16.91 -2.48
C PHE A 415 12.76 17.71 -2.93
N ARG A 416 13.96 17.38 -2.42
CA ARG A 416 15.20 18.08 -2.76
C ARG A 416 15.51 17.96 -4.26
N GLN A 417 15.41 16.76 -4.80
CA GLN A 417 15.63 16.52 -6.23
C GLN A 417 14.62 17.27 -7.11
N GLY A 418 13.36 17.36 -6.69
CA GLY A 418 12.36 18.18 -7.38
C GLY A 418 12.66 19.67 -7.32
N ALA A 419 13.17 20.19 -6.20
CA ALA A 419 13.58 21.59 -6.05
C ALA A 419 14.82 21.90 -6.94
N GLU A 420 15.81 21.01 -6.96
CA GLU A 420 17.01 21.13 -7.80
C GLU A 420 16.66 21.05 -9.29
N TYR A 421 15.79 20.13 -9.69
CA TYR A 421 15.28 20.03 -11.07
C TYR A 421 14.51 21.31 -11.47
N ASN A 422 13.71 21.83 -10.56
CA ASN A 422 12.95 23.06 -10.78
C ASN A 422 13.85 24.29 -10.98
N SER A 423 15.01 24.35 -10.31
CA SER A 423 15.99 25.41 -10.46
C SER A 423 16.99 25.19 -11.62
N GLY A 424 16.91 24.06 -12.30
CA GLY A 424 17.79 23.69 -13.41
C GLY A 424 19.18 23.20 -12.96
N LEU A 425 19.32 22.82 -11.70
CA LEU A 425 20.59 22.28 -11.15
C LEU A 425 20.79 20.80 -11.51
N VAL A 426 19.70 20.08 -11.77
CA VAL A 426 19.73 18.69 -12.22
C VAL A 426 18.83 18.50 -13.43
N GLU A 427 19.20 17.54 -14.27
CA GLU A 427 18.44 17.19 -15.47
C GLU A 427 17.40 16.08 -15.18
N GLU A 428 16.56 15.82 -16.19
CA GLU A 428 15.62 14.73 -16.18
C GLU A 428 16.32 13.37 -16.07
N THR A 429 15.76 12.48 -15.27
CA THR A 429 16.25 11.11 -15.12
C THR A 429 15.38 10.16 -15.92
N ARG A 430 15.99 9.53 -16.92
CA ARG A 430 15.33 8.45 -17.66
C ARG A 430 15.37 7.17 -16.84
N VAL A 431 14.20 6.60 -16.59
CA VAL A 431 14.04 5.32 -15.89
C VAL A 431 14.14 4.20 -16.93
N GLU A 432 15.24 3.46 -16.87
CA GLU A 432 15.50 2.35 -17.78
C GLU A 432 14.66 1.13 -17.41
N MET A 433 14.50 0.22 -18.39
CA MET A 433 13.72 -1.01 -18.20
C MET A 433 14.54 -2.22 -18.66
N THR A 434 14.58 -3.28 -17.83
CA THR A 434 15.24 -4.54 -18.23
C THR A 434 14.50 -5.22 -19.39
N GLU A 435 15.20 -6.05 -20.15
CA GLU A 435 14.55 -6.77 -21.27
C GLU A 435 13.47 -7.76 -20.78
N GLY A 436 13.67 -8.39 -19.62
CA GLY A 436 12.66 -9.23 -18.98
C GLY A 436 11.42 -8.43 -18.59
N ALA A 437 11.62 -7.24 -18.03
CA ALA A 437 10.51 -6.32 -17.70
C ALA A 437 9.74 -5.91 -18.96
N LYS A 438 10.42 -5.57 -20.06
CA LYS A 438 9.76 -5.25 -21.33
C LYS A 438 8.92 -6.42 -21.86
N ALA A 439 9.46 -7.65 -21.78
CA ALA A 439 8.73 -8.84 -22.20
C ALA A 439 7.47 -9.08 -21.36
N LEU A 440 7.60 -8.98 -20.03
CA LEU A 440 6.48 -9.14 -19.10
C LEU A 440 5.43 -8.03 -19.29
N TYR A 441 5.86 -6.78 -19.45
CA TYR A 441 4.99 -5.64 -19.70
C TYR A 441 4.15 -5.84 -20.98
N ARG A 442 4.79 -6.28 -22.09
CA ARG A 442 4.07 -6.57 -23.34
C ARG A 442 3.02 -7.66 -23.16
N ARG A 443 3.28 -8.67 -22.33
CA ARG A 443 2.30 -9.73 -22.02
C ARG A 443 1.08 -9.15 -21.33
N TYR A 444 1.24 -8.42 -20.22
CA TYR A 444 0.13 -7.83 -19.49
C TYR A 444 -0.60 -6.75 -20.27
N TYR A 445 0.11 -5.94 -21.06
CA TYR A 445 -0.53 -4.96 -21.93
C TYR A 445 -1.42 -5.62 -22.97
N ARG A 446 -1.04 -6.79 -23.50
CA ARG A 446 -1.89 -7.58 -24.40
C ARG A 446 -3.14 -8.06 -23.68
N GLU A 447 -3.03 -8.54 -22.44
CA GLU A 447 -4.19 -8.94 -21.63
C GLU A 447 -5.19 -7.77 -21.46
N ILE A 448 -4.69 -6.55 -21.22
CA ILE A 448 -5.53 -5.33 -21.16
C ILE A 448 -6.27 -5.12 -22.49
N LEU A 449 -5.58 -5.21 -23.62
CA LEU A 449 -6.19 -5.01 -24.94
C LEU A 449 -7.22 -6.10 -25.27
N GLU A 450 -6.95 -7.34 -24.92
CA GLU A 450 -7.86 -8.47 -25.12
C GLU A 450 -9.13 -8.31 -24.28
N ALA A 451 -9.01 -7.91 -23.03
CA ALA A 451 -10.15 -7.63 -22.16
C ALA A 451 -11.01 -6.48 -22.70
N ALA A 452 -10.39 -5.37 -23.09
CA ALA A 452 -11.09 -4.23 -23.70
C ALA A 452 -11.83 -4.63 -24.99
N ASN A 453 -11.18 -5.41 -25.88
CA ASN A 453 -11.80 -5.89 -27.11
C ASN A 453 -12.98 -6.84 -26.83
N ALA A 454 -12.91 -7.69 -25.80
CA ALA A 454 -14.01 -8.55 -25.41
C ALA A 454 -15.24 -7.74 -24.99
N ARG A 455 -15.06 -6.68 -24.21
CA ARG A 455 -16.14 -5.78 -23.76
C ARG A 455 -16.73 -4.96 -24.92
N ILE A 456 -15.92 -4.51 -25.87
CA ILE A 456 -16.42 -3.86 -27.09
C ILE A 456 -17.36 -4.81 -27.84
N LYS A 457 -16.98 -6.08 -27.98
CA LYS A 457 -17.81 -7.10 -28.66
C LYS A 457 -19.14 -7.37 -27.95
N THR A 458 -19.14 -7.32 -26.61
CA THR A 458 -20.36 -7.52 -25.80
C THR A 458 -21.23 -6.26 -25.70
N ARG A 459 -20.84 -5.15 -26.35
CA ARG A 459 -21.53 -3.85 -26.31
C ARG A 459 -21.74 -3.34 -24.88
N ALA A 460 -20.71 -3.47 -24.04
CA ALA A 460 -20.70 -2.88 -22.71
C ALA A 460 -21.01 -1.38 -22.77
N GLU A 461 -21.54 -0.83 -21.70
CA GLU A 461 -21.88 0.58 -21.62
C GLU A 461 -20.68 1.48 -21.92
N SER A 462 -20.91 2.60 -22.61
CA SER A 462 -19.85 3.46 -23.14
C SER A 462 -18.94 4.04 -22.05
N TYR A 463 -19.47 4.28 -20.84
CA TYR A 463 -18.68 4.79 -19.72
C TYR A 463 -17.69 3.73 -19.18
N ILE A 464 -18.07 2.43 -19.18
CA ILE A 464 -17.18 1.33 -18.79
C ILE A 464 -16.00 1.25 -19.76
N LEU A 465 -16.29 1.26 -21.07
CA LEU A 465 -15.25 1.23 -22.11
C LEU A 465 -14.33 2.45 -22.02
N GLY A 466 -14.89 3.63 -21.75
CA GLY A 466 -14.12 4.86 -21.54
C GLY A 466 -13.22 4.79 -20.31
N THR A 467 -13.71 4.19 -19.22
CA THR A 467 -12.96 4.01 -17.99
C THR A 467 -11.80 3.03 -18.20
N GLU A 468 -12.02 1.88 -18.80
CA GLU A 468 -10.95 0.91 -19.10
C GLU A 468 -9.85 1.49 -19.97
N ALA A 469 -10.23 2.24 -21.03
CA ALA A 469 -9.26 2.90 -21.89
C ALA A 469 -8.40 3.91 -21.13
N LYS A 470 -8.91 4.56 -20.10
CA LYS A 470 -8.14 5.47 -19.26
C LYS A 470 -7.38 4.75 -18.17
N MET A 471 -7.96 3.72 -17.58
CA MET A 471 -7.27 2.88 -16.59
C MET A 471 -6.02 2.23 -17.18
N SER A 472 -6.01 1.84 -18.46
CA SER A 472 -4.83 1.26 -19.11
C SER A 472 -3.60 2.18 -19.06
N THR A 473 -3.78 3.51 -19.01
CA THR A 473 -2.68 4.47 -18.88
C THR A 473 -2.03 4.46 -17.50
N TYR A 474 -2.71 3.91 -16.50
CA TYR A 474 -2.16 3.81 -15.15
C TYR A 474 -1.17 2.67 -14.97
N PHE A 475 -1.29 1.60 -15.74
CA PHE A 475 -0.35 0.48 -15.62
C PHE A 475 1.12 0.92 -15.77
N PRO A 476 1.54 1.63 -16.84
CA PRO A 476 2.90 2.14 -16.94
C PRO A 476 3.25 3.17 -15.84
N ARG A 477 2.31 4.04 -15.46
CA ARG A 477 2.53 5.05 -14.42
C ARG A 477 2.79 4.42 -13.06
N LEU A 478 1.95 3.46 -12.65
CA LEU A 478 2.12 2.73 -11.39
C LEU A 478 3.43 1.93 -11.39
N THR A 479 3.76 1.26 -12.49
CA THR A 479 5.03 0.53 -12.64
C THR A 479 6.24 1.45 -12.43
N GLN A 480 6.24 2.63 -13.03
CA GLN A 480 7.32 3.60 -12.85
C GLN A 480 7.39 4.13 -11.41
N ILE A 481 6.24 4.48 -10.83
CA ILE A 481 6.17 4.99 -9.44
C ILE A 481 6.71 3.95 -8.45
N ILE A 482 6.42 2.66 -8.67
CA ILE A 482 6.97 1.58 -7.85
C ILE A 482 8.49 1.48 -8.00
N ALA A 483 9.04 1.60 -9.20
CA ALA A 483 10.49 1.59 -9.39
C ALA A 483 11.17 2.76 -8.65
N ILE A 484 10.58 3.96 -8.70
CA ILE A 484 11.06 5.14 -7.96
C ILE A 484 10.92 4.94 -6.44
N LEU A 485 9.83 4.33 -5.98
CA LEU A 485 9.59 4.02 -4.57
C LEU A 485 10.66 3.08 -4.00
N HIS A 486 11.13 2.11 -4.79
CA HIS A 486 12.13 1.15 -4.39
C HIS A 486 13.56 1.72 -4.45
N ASP A 487 13.89 2.46 -5.49
CA ASP A 487 15.18 3.16 -5.61
C ASP A 487 15.02 4.51 -6.32
N PRO A 488 14.85 5.61 -5.58
CA PRO A 488 14.70 6.94 -6.18
C PRO A 488 16.00 7.52 -6.76
N ARG A 489 17.16 6.92 -6.44
CA ARG A 489 18.45 7.44 -6.91
C ARG A 489 18.80 6.91 -8.29
N GLN A 490 18.56 5.63 -8.52
CA GLN A 490 18.82 4.94 -9.78
C GLN A 490 17.67 3.98 -10.13
N PRO A 491 16.47 4.52 -10.40
CA PRO A 491 15.31 3.68 -10.63
C PRO A 491 15.48 2.90 -11.94
N VAL A 492 15.38 1.58 -11.85
CA VAL A 492 15.34 0.66 -12.99
C VAL A 492 14.10 -0.20 -12.87
N ILE A 493 13.30 -0.24 -13.92
CA ILE A 493 12.10 -1.07 -13.97
C ILE A 493 12.52 -2.52 -14.24
N THR A 494 12.29 -3.39 -13.26
CA THR A 494 12.52 -4.84 -13.33
C THR A 494 11.19 -5.57 -13.53
N GLU A 495 11.26 -6.89 -13.75
CA GLU A 495 10.10 -7.77 -13.84
C GLU A 495 9.22 -7.68 -12.60
N GLN A 496 9.84 -7.57 -11.41
CA GLN A 496 9.11 -7.41 -10.15
C GLN A 496 8.30 -6.11 -10.12
N HIS A 497 8.86 -5.00 -10.59
CA HIS A 497 8.16 -3.72 -10.64
C HIS A 497 6.98 -3.77 -11.63
N VAL A 498 7.13 -4.48 -12.75
CA VAL A 498 6.04 -4.71 -13.70
C VAL A 498 4.93 -5.56 -13.07
N GLN A 499 5.30 -6.62 -12.33
CA GLN A 499 4.34 -7.45 -11.59
C GLN A 499 3.57 -6.62 -10.56
N TYR A 500 4.26 -5.83 -9.75
CA TYR A 500 3.64 -4.95 -8.75
C TYR A 500 2.74 -3.88 -9.39
N GLY A 501 3.19 -3.27 -10.49
CA GLY A 501 2.36 -2.33 -11.24
C GLY A 501 1.10 -2.97 -11.80
N TRP A 502 1.17 -4.25 -12.23
CA TRP A 502 0.02 -5.03 -12.69
C TRP A 502 -0.98 -5.32 -11.55
N GLU A 503 -0.50 -5.70 -10.39
CA GLU A 503 -1.35 -5.97 -9.22
C GLU A 503 -2.08 -4.71 -8.74
N LEU A 504 -1.39 -3.57 -8.68
CA LEU A 504 -2.01 -2.27 -8.40
C LEU A 504 -3.03 -1.88 -9.47
N TYR A 505 -2.69 -2.06 -10.74
CA TYR A 505 -3.61 -1.78 -11.85
C TYR A 505 -4.90 -2.59 -11.71
N ARG A 506 -4.79 -3.89 -11.46
CA ARG A 506 -5.95 -4.77 -11.25
C ARG A 506 -6.78 -4.32 -10.05
N TYR A 507 -6.14 -4.08 -8.91
CA TYR A 507 -6.82 -3.60 -7.70
C TYR A 507 -7.66 -2.34 -7.99
N TYR A 508 -7.06 -1.33 -8.62
CA TYR A 508 -7.77 -0.09 -8.92
C TYR A 508 -8.86 -0.28 -10.00
N CYS A 509 -8.67 -1.16 -10.96
CA CYS A 509 -9.74 -1.50 -11.90
C CYS A 509 -10.94 -2.12 -11.20
N GLU A 510 -10.72 -3.09 -10.33
CA GLU A 510 -11.78 -3.76 -9.54
C GLU A 510 -12.51 -2.78 -8.61
N SER A 511 -11.79 -1.79 -8.06
CA SER A 511 -12.38 -0.77 -7.18
C SER A 511 -13.08 0.37 -7.94
N THR A 512 -12.74 0.62 -9.21
CA THR A 512 -13.24 1.77 -9.98
C THR A 512 -14.38 1.38 -10.94
N ILE A 513 -14.39 0.16 -11.47
CA ILE A 513 -15.34 -0.37 -12.45
C ILE A 513 -16.38 -1.25 -11.75
#